data_174f1472189524e61758666f9156127f
#
_entry.id   174f1472189524e61758666f9156127f
#
_cell.length_a   1.000
_cell.length_b   1.000
_cell.length_c   1.000
_cell.angle_alpha   90.00
_cell.angle_beta   90.00
_cell.angle_gamma   90.00
#
_symmetry.space_group_name_H-M   'P 1'
#
loop_
_entity.id
_entity.type
_entity.pdbx_description
1 polymer ?
#
loop_
_entity_poly.entity_id
_entity_poly.type
_entity_poly.pdbx_seq_one_letter_code
_entity_poly.pdbx_strand_id
1 'polypeptide(L)'
;MKKIFTLVAAALCSMSMMAKEYTCPLVVNMMGTDMPVGDVKVNVDEQGEGKYTMSLLNFDMNGMMPVGNIVIKDVEATKCGNVTMLNAAKDILITAGDKKDAEGNAQEWMGPSLGNVNILLKGELKGDNFNAYLNIPLAGGIIVGVKLGKNCNEMGQLPNAGFEKFHEASYDNAKSQEPNGWHSFMSSTGSMAGMVSAAVHTYASSEVRENAAEDNKQCVKIVSTPVKAGTLVVASANGTITTGRLKAGSMTASSKDNCSFLDFSSTGVDANGDPFYAVLNNKPDAMKVWVKFKAGDGNKHPKATISALLTNGEYAQDPEDKKHAANIIGRANNSSIESKDEWQEITIPFTYDNKNEMPKAALVTMSTCAVPSGGSKSESNPDVLYVDDVEMVYNADVKKVTMDGEDITNKFDEAGELEIEGYNKNLDINNFQLEAIGAGAYVTKKITADSFNTYVSFTVTSNDLKNCVTRTITFKDYTTGIKNLETLTLPNGVKAIYNTAGQQVTDMQSGQVYIVKYTNGETKKMIKK
;
A
#
# COMPACT_ATOMS: atom_id res chain seq x y z
N MET A 1 -48.57 51.15 -6.73
CA MET A 1 -47.77 50.09 -7.37
C MET A 1 -46.65 49.75 -6.43
N LYS A 2 -46.85 48.68 -5.63
CA LYS A 2 -45.85 48.21 -4.69
C LYS A 2 -45.11 47.04 -5.34
N LYS A 3 -43.81 47.18 -5.54
CA LYS A 3 -42.96 46.11 -6.00
C LYS A 3 -42.62 45.21 -4.80
N ILE A 4 -43.07 43.98 -4.85
CA ILE A 4 -42.70 42.93 -3.91
C ILE A 4 -41.38 42.33 -4.42
N PHE A 5 -40.30 42.59 -3.70
CA PHE A 5 -39.06 41.87 -3.86
C PHE A 5 -39.17 40.54 -3.12
N THR A 6 -39.32 39.46 -3.85
CA THR A 6 -39.21 38.12 -3.29
C THR A 6 -37.71 37.77 -3.17
N LEU A 7 -37.20 37.86 -1.97
CA LEU A 7 -35.86 37.39 -1.61
C LEU A 7 -35.89 35.87 -1.55
N VAL A 8 -35.42 35.20 -2.59
CA VAL A 8 -35.13 33.77 -2.52
C VAL A 8 -33.83 33.63 -1.76
N ALA A 9 -33.96 33.40 -0.46
CA ALA A 9 -32.86 32.92 0.35
C ALA A 9 -32.58 31.45 -0.06
N ALA A 10 -31.62 31.27 -0.95
CA ALA A 10 -30.98 29.97 -1.13
C ALA A 10 -30.28 29.64 0.20
N ALA A 11 -30.94 28.83 1.01
CA ALA A 11 -30.28 28.16 2.13
C ALA A 11 -29.28 27.19 1.54
N LEU A 12 -28.07 27.66 1.31
CA LEU A 12 -26.89 26.80 1.27
C LEU A 12 -26.80 26.15 2.64
N CYS A 13 -27.36 24.97 2.78
CA CYS A 13 -26.93 24.06 3.81
C CYS A 13 -25.46 23.76 3.54
N SER A 14 -24.57 24.63 4.00
CA SER A 14 -23.20 24.23 4.28
C SER A 14 -23.33 23.17 5.39
N MET A 15 -23.38 21.90 4.99
CA MET A 15 -22.95 20.85 5.89
C MET A 15 -21.52 21.25 6.24
N SER A 16 -21.33 21.78 7.45
CA SER A 16 -20.01 21.90 8.02
C SER A 16 -19.52 20.45 8.21
N MET A 17 -18.80 19.96 7.18
CA MET A 17 -18.09 18.72 7.30
C MET A 17 -17.04 18.96 8.38
N MET A 18 -17.27 18.36 9.56
CA MET A 18 -16.35 18.53 10.67
C MET A 18 -15.08 17.76 10.36
N ALA A 19 -13.96 18.48 10.32
CA ALA A 19 -12.65 17.89 10.33
C ALA A 19 -12.58 16.88 11.48
N LYS A 20 -12.22 15.63 11.19
CA LYS A 20 -11.92 14.65 12.23
C LYS A 20 -10.44 14.68 12.52
N GLU A 21 -10.07 15.05 13.74
CA GLU A 21 -8.71 15.00 14.23
C GLU A 21 -8.40 13.59 14.75
N TYR A 22 -7.31 13.02 14.28
CA TYR A 22 -6.74 11.76 14.75
C TYR A 22 -5.42 12.03 15.44
N THR A 23 -5.24 11.47 16.64
CA THR A 23 -3.93 11.44 17.31
C THR A 23 -3.31 10.07 17.10
N CYS A 24 -2.17 10.02 16.45
CA CYS A 24 -1.53 8.76 16.07
C CYS A 24 0.00 8.87 16.11
N PRO A 25 0.70 7.76 16.37
CA PRO A 25 2.16 7.74 16.29
C PRO A 25 2.62 8.03 14.87
N LEU A 26 3.72 8.79 14.76
CA LEU A 26 4.40 9.09 13.51
C LEU A 26 5.84 8.59 13.58
N VAL A 27 6.25 7.89 12.53
CA VAL A 27 7.64 7.48 12.31
C VAL A 27 8.07 7.96 10.94
N VAL A 28 9.19 8.63 10.86
CA VAL A 28 9.84 8.99 9.60
C VAL A 28 10.92 7.97 9.29
N ASN A 29 10.85 7.36 8.11
CA ASN A 29 11.91 6.51 7.58
C ASN A 29 12.74 7.29 6.58
N MET A 30 14.02 7.38 6.81
CA MET A 30 14.96 8.02 5.90
C MET A 30 16.16 7.10 5.68
N MET A 31 16.43 6.78 4.41
CA MET A 31 17.55 5.89 4.03
C MET A 31 17.53 4.54 4.78
N GLY A 32 16.34 3.95 4.99
CA GLY A 32 16.17 2.67 5.70
C GLY A 32 16.18 2.75 7.22
N THR A 33 16.37 3.94 7.81
CA THR A 33 16.38 4.13 9.27
C THR A 33 15.06 4.73 9.73
N ASP A 34 14.40 4.05 10.66
CA ASP A 34 13.17 4.54 11.31
C ASP A 34 13.51 5.52 12.44
N MET A 35 12.93 6.70 12.39
CA MET A 35 13.04 7.76 13.39
C MET A 35 11.67 8.06 13.99
N PRO A 36 11.36 7.55 15.20
CA PRO A 36 10.10 7.88 15.87
C PRO A 36 10.02 9.36 16.24
N VAL A 37 8.91 9.99 15.87
CA VAL A 37 8.61 11.40 16.22
C VAL A 37 7.70 11.48 17.44
N GLY A 38 6.91 10.45 17.70
CA GLY A 38 5.86 10.43 18.74
C GLY A 38 4.46 10.63 18.16
N ASP A 39 3.52 10.94 19.03
CA ASP A 39 2.13 11.16 18.63
C ASP A 39 1.95 12.54 17.99
N VAL A 40 1.29 12.56 16.85
CA VAL A 40 0.94 13.77 16.10
C VAL A 40 -0.56 13.87 15.88
N LYS A 41 -1.03 15.09 15.60
CA LYS A 41 -2.43 15.37 15.26
C LYS A 41 -2.56 15.50 13.75
N VAL A 42 -3.38 14.64 13.15
CA VAL A 42 -3.70 14.65 11.72
C VAL A 42 -5.17 14.98 11.56
N ASN A 43 -5.48 16.04 10.80
CA ASN A 43 -6.85 16.33 10.44
C ASN A 43 -7.18 15.64 9.11
N VAL A 44 -8.32 14.99 9.06
CA VAL A 44 -8.84 14.33 7.84
C VAL A 44 -10.26 14.79 7.62
N ASP A 45 -10.45 15.60 6.56
CA ASP A 45 -11.69 16.28 6.24
C ASP A 45 -12.33 15.67 5.00
N GLU A 46 -13.53 15.17 5.12
CA GLU A 46 -14.33 14.75 3.96
C GLU A 46 -14.83 15.98 3.20
N GLN A 47 -14.51 16.07 1.90
CA GLN A 47 -14.88 17.21 1.04
C GLN A 47 -16.12 16.93 0.17
N GLY A 48 -16.67 15.70 0.27
CA GLY A 48 -17.73 15.21 -0.62
C GLY A 48 -17.17 14.53 -1.88
N GLU A 49 -18.05 13.86 -2.61
CA GLU A 49 -17.71 13.16 -3.86
C GLU A 49 -16.55 12.15 -3.75
N GLY A 50 -16.37 11.54 -2.57
CA GLY A 50 -15.27 10.60 -2.32
C GLY A 50 -13.90 11.25 -2.26
N LYS A 51 -13.82 12.53 -1.92
CA LYS A 51 -12.57 13.27 -1.74
C LYS A 51 -12.37 13.73 -0.32
N TYR A 52 -11.11 13.73 0.11
CA TYR A 52 -10.68 14.16 1.42
C TYR A 52 -9.53 15.17 1.34
N THR A 53 -9.40 15.97 2.38
CA THR A 53 -8.18 16.75 2.65
C THR A 53 -7.53 16.20 3.89
N MET A 54 -6.26 15.84 3.80
CA MET A 54 -5.44 15.43 4.94
C MET A 54 -4.46 16.54 5.27
N SER A 55 -4.33 16.90 6.55
CA SER A 55 -3.39 17.94 6.97
C SER A 55 -2.67 17.60 8.26
N LEU A 56 -1.37 17.92 8.27
CA LEU A 56 -0.48 17.89 9.42
C LEU A 56 0.10 19.31 9.56
N LEU A 57 -0.43 20.06 10.52
CA LEU A 57 -0.11 21.48 10.69
C LEU A 57 1.03 21.67 11.69
N ASN A 58 1.88 22.66 11.43
CA ASN A 58 3.02 23.00 12.26
C ASN A 58 3.94 21.79 12.56
N PHE A 59 4.13 20.94 11.55
CA PHE A 59 4.93 19.75 11.73
C PHE A 59 6.40 20.08 11.95
N ASP A 60 6.91 19.58 13.05
CA ASP A 60 8.28 19.72 13.46
C ASP A 60 8.79 18.37 13.98
N MET A 61 9.89 17.91 13.45
CA MET A 61 10.52 16.65 13.81
C MET A 61 11.30 16.79 15.12
N ASN A 62 10.59 16.88 16.25
CA ASN A 62 11.14 17.00 17.61
C ASN A 62 12.13 18.16 17.77
N GLY A 63 11.87 19.32 17.18
CA GLY A 63 12.76 20.48 17.25
C GLY A 63 14.01 20.38 16.36
N MET A 64 14.23 19.24 15.70
CA MET A 64 15.40 19.06 14.83
C MET A 64 15.14 19.57 13.40
N MET A 65 13.90 19.48 12.94
CA MET A 65 13.54 19.85 11.57
C MET A 65 12.13 20.44 11.52
N PRO A 66 12.00 21.77 11.57
CA PRO A 66 10.73 22.44 11.43
C PRO A 66 10.27 22.42 9.96
N VAL A 67 9.36 21.52 9.63
CA VAL A 67 8.90 21.30 8.24
C VAL A 67 7.84 22.31 7.85
N GLY A 68 6.80 22.52 8.66
CA GLY A 68 5.69 23.44 8.38
C GLY A 68 4.33 22.76 8.23
N ASN A 69 3.46 23.32 7.40
CA ASN A 69 2.12 22.81 7.16
C ASN A 69 2.10 21.92 5.91
N ILE A 70 1.82 20.64 6.11
CA ILE A 70 1.63 19.64 5.05
C ILE A 70 0.12 19.52 4.84
N VAL A 71 -0.37 19.92 3.66
CA VAL A 71 -1.81 19.84 3.31
C VAL A 71 -1.95 19.13 1.97
N ILE A 72 -2.57 17.95 2.01
CA ILE A 72 -2.83 17.11 0.84
C ILE A 72 -4.33 17.20 0.55
N LYS A 73 -4.69 17.99 -0.48
CA LYS A 73 -6.08 18.17 -0.93
C LYS A 73 -6.46 17.10 -1.95
N ASP A 74 -7.77 16.90 -2.16
CA ASP A 74 -8.33 15.99 -3.16
C ASP A 74 -7.73 14.58 -3.08
N VAL A 75 -7.55 14.06 -1.85
CA VAL A 75 -7.20 12.67 -1.60
C VAL A 75 -8.41 11.82 -2.00
N GLU A 76 -8.22 10.94 -2.94
CA GLU A 76 -9.29 10.04 -3.41
C GLU A 76 -9.61 9.00 -2.32
N ALA A 77 -10.90 8.77 -2.11
CA ALA A 77 -11.38 7.80 -1.14
C ALA A 77 -12.31 6.79 -1.79
N THR A 78 -12.13 5.53 -1.41
CA THR A 78 -13.02 4.43 -1.76
C THR A 78 -13.41 3.67 -0.50
N LYS A 79 -14.64 3.13 -0.48
CA LYS A 79 -15.14 2.36 0.67
C LYS A 79 -15.17 0.88 0.37
N CYS A 80 -14.79 0.07 1.36
CA CYS A 80 -15.01 -1.36 1.39
C CYS A 80 -15.49 -1.74 2.79
N GLY A 81 -16.76 -2.13 2.91
CA GLY A 81 -17.38 -2.36 4.20
C GLY A 81 -17.30 -1.11 5.10
N ASN A 82 -16.72 -1.25 6.28
CA ASN A 82 -16.54 -0.19 7.26
C ASN A 82 -15.18 0.54 7.19
N VAL A 83 -14.38 0.25 6.15
CA VAL A 83 -13.08 0.89 5.92
C VAL A 83 -13.18 1.89 4.78
N THR A 84 -12.69 3.11 4.99
CA THR A 84 -12.45 4.10 3.94
C THR A 84 -10.97 4.08 3.60
N MET A 85 -10.65 3.75 2.35
CA MET A 85 -9.30 3.69 1.82
C MET A 85 -8.96 5.00 1.12
N LEU A 86 -7.86 5.62 1.50
CA LEU A 86 -7.38 6.90 0.98
C LEU A 86 -6.21 6.67 0.02
N ASN A 87 -6.16 7.43 -1.08
CA ASN A 87 -5.10 7.32 -2.07
C ASN A 87 -4.80 8.69 -2.69
N ALA A 88 -3.51 9.04 -2.81
CA ALA A 88 -3.08 10.23 -3.55
C ALA A 88 -1.69 10.02 -4.16
N ALA A 89 -1.51 10.58 -5.36
CA ALA A 89 -0.22 10.70 -6.03
C ALA A 89 -0.17 12.09 -6.68
N LYS A 90 0.50 13.04 -6.05
CA LYS A 90 0.49 14.44 -6.49
C LYS A 90 1.61 15.27 -5.91
N ASP A 91 1.83 16.42 -6.54
CA ASP A 91 2.72 17.44 -6.02
C ASP A 91 1.97 18.38 -5.06
N ILE A 92 2.63 18.73 -3.96
CA ILE A 92 2.16 19.73 -3.00
C ILE A 92 3.22 20.76 -2.70
N LEU A 93 2.78 21.93 -2.20
CA LEU A 93 3.66 22.92 -1.59
C LEU A 93 3.49 22.84 -0.07
N ILE A 94 4.60 22.65 0.64
CA ILE A 94 4.63 22.73 2.10
C ILE A 94 4.75 24.21 2.48
N THR A 95 3.81 24.73 3.25
CA THR A 95 3.80 26.14 3.65
C THR A 95 4.41 26.33 5.05
N ALA A 96 4.82 27.54 5.36
CA ALA A 96 5.26 27.88 6.71
C ALA A 96 4.15 27.63 7.73
N GLY A 97 4.51 27.18 8.91
CA GLY A 97 3.63 27.10 10.06
C GLY A 97 3.46 28.48 10.73
N ASP A 98 2.65 28.53 11.78
CA ASP A 98 2.37 29.75 12.57
C ASP A 98 2.94 29.69 13.98
N LYS A 99 3.63 28.60 14.37
CA LYS A 99 4.33 28.50 15.64
C LYS A 99 5.44 29.55 15.77
N LYS A 100 5.65 29.99 16.98
CA LYS A 100 6.74 30.89 17.37
C LYS A 100 7.82 30.10 18.07
N ASP A 101 9.06 30.57 17.97
CA ASP A 101 10.19 30.06 18.75
C ASP A 101 10.06 30.40 20.25
N ALA A 102 11.02 29.98 21.07
CA ALA A 102 11.04 30.23 22.51
C ALA A 102 11.10 31.71 22.87
N GLU A 103 11.62 32.53 21.97
CA GLU A 103 11.79 33.99 22.10
C GLU A 103 10.56 34.75 21.58
N GLY A 104 9.57 34.05 21.00
CA GLY A 104 8.33 34.64 20.48
C GLY A 104 8.41 35.15 19.05
N ASN A 105 9.54 34.91 18.34
CA ASN A 105 9.68 35.23 16.93
C ASN A 105 9.02 34.15 16.04
N ALA A 106 8.76 34.48 14.77
CA ALA A 106 8.30 33.49 13.80
C ALA A 106 9.40 32.42 13.60
N GLN A 107 9.03 31.15 13.76
CA GLN A 107 9.94 30.03 13.52
C GLN A 107 10.31 29.95 12.04
N GLU A 108 11.58 29.66 11.73
CA GLU A 108 12.00 29.37 10.37
C GLU A 108 11.55 27.95 9.97
N TRP A 109 10.90 27.83 8.81
CA TRP A 109 10.36 26.58 8.31
C TRP A 109 11.07 26.14 7.04
N MET A 110 11.49 24.87 6.99
CA MET A 110 12.21 24.31 5.84
C MET A 110 11.30 24.01 4.66
N GLY A 111 10.03 23.64 4.91
CA GLY A 111 9.10 23.20 3.87
C GLY A 111 8.96 24.15 2.68
N PRO A 112 8.82 25.47 2.88
CA PRO A 112 8.73 26.43 1.77
C PRO A 112 9.95 26.40 0.82
N SER A 113 11.12 26.05 1.30
CA SER A 113 12.35 25.98 0.50
C SER A 113 12.44 24.72 -0.38
N LEU A 114 11.62 23.69 -0.09
CA LEU A 114 11.62 22.44 -0.86
C LEU A 114 10.93 22.58 -2.22
N GLY A 115 10.16 23.66 -2.43
CA GLY A 115 9.35 23.84 -3.65
C GLY A 115 8.24 22.79 -3.76
N ASN A 116 7.95 22.37 -4.99
CA ASN A 116 6.98 21.29 -5.22
C ASN A 116 7.56 19.95 -4.74
N VAL A 117 6.84 19.30 -3.84
CA VAL A 117 7.19 17.99 -3.28
C VAL A 117 6.18 16.97 -3.80
N ASN A 118 6.65 15.94 -4.50
CA ASN A 118 5.82 14.82 -4.91
C ASN A 118 5.49 13.95 -3.70
N ILE A 119 4.22 13.64 -3.49
CA ILE A 119 3.75 12.77 -2.41
C ILE A 119 2.92 11.63 -2.99
N LEU A 120 3.30 10.41 -2.63
CA LEU A 120 2.48 9.23 -2.76
C LEU A 120 1.89 8.91 -1.38
N LEU A 121 0.58 8.71 -1.30
CA LEU A 121 -0.12 8.44 -0.04
C LEU A 121 -1.08 7.26 -0.21
N LYS A 122 -1.04 6.35 0.74
CA LYS A 122 -2.09 5.37 1.01
C LYS A 122 -2.49 5.45 2.46
N GLY A 123 -3.80 5.38 2.73
CA GLY A 123 -4.32 5.47 4.09
C GLY A 123 -5.61 4.67 4.25
N GLU A 124 -5.95 4.40 5.52
CA GLU A 124 -7.14 3.69 5.93
C GLU A 124 -7.79 4.37 7.14
N LEU A 125 -9.09 4.58 7.04
CA LEU A 125 -9.94 5.04 8.14
C LEU A 125 -10.87 3.90 8.55
N LYS A 126 -10.80 3.47 9.80
CA LYS A 126 -11.70 2.46 10.37
C LYS A 126 -12.15 2.90 11.76
N GLY A 127 -13.36 3.43 11.84
CA GLY A 127 -13.88 4.02 13.08
C GLY A 127 -13.00 5.20 13.55
N ASP A 128 -12.39 5.06 14.72
CA ASP A 128 -11.47 6.07 15.30
C ASP A 128 -10.00 5.81 14.98
N ASN A 129 -9.72 4.76 14.19
CA ASN A 129 -8.35 4.44 13.79
C ASN A 129 -8.04 5.06 12.43
N PHE A 130 -6.88 5.69 12.36
CA PHE A 130 -6.27 6.20 11.14
C PHE A 130 -4.88 5.61 10.99
N ASN A 131 -4.60 5.02 9.82
CA ASN A 131 -3.29 4.58 9.42
C ASN A 131 -2.98 5.15 8.05
N ALA A 132 -1.76 5.57 7.80
CA ALA A 132 -1.32 5.99 6.48
C ALA A 132 0.17 5.76 6.28
N TYR A 133 0.54 5.49 5.04
CA TYR A 133 1.92 5.47 4.57
C TYR A 133 2.09 6.52 3.48
N LEU A 134 3.11 7.37 3.62
CA LEU A 134 3.51 8.31 2.59
C LEU A 134 4.91 7.96 2.11
N ASN A 135 5.12 8.03 0.81
CA ASN A 135 6.43 7.96 0.18
C ASN A 135 6.69 9.29 -0.53
N ILE A 136 7.81 9.91 -0.23
CA ILE A 136 8.17 11.26 -0.66
C ILE A 136 9.54 11.20 -1.32
N PRO A 137 9.60 11.06 -2.66
CA PRO A 137 10.86 11.13 -3.38
C PRO A 137 11.36 12.57 -3.47
N LEU A 138 12.46 12.85 -2.81
CA LEU A 138 13.14 14.14 -2.82
C LEU A 138 14.22 14.20 -3.92
N ALA A 139 14.84 15.38 -4.06
CA ALA A 139 15.99 15.55 -4.96
C ALA A 139 17.19 14.70 -4.49
N GLY A 140 18.05 14.29 -5.44
CA GLY A 140 19.24 13.48 -5.14
C GLY A 140 18.95 12.04 -4.76
N GLY A 141 17.78 11.50 -5.15
CA GLY A 141 17.43 10.10 -4.91
C GLY A 141 17.05 9.78 -3.45
N ILE A 142 16.93 10.78 -2.61
CA ILE A 142 16.52 10.61 -1.21
C ILE A 142 15.04 10.28 -1.15
N ILE A 143 14.69 9.20 -0.47
CA ILE A 143 13.30 8.80 -0.22
C ILE A 143 12.98 8.99 1.26
N VAL A 144 11.90 9.70 1.53
CA VAL A 144 11.35 9.85 2.89
C VAL A 144 10.05 9.05 2.97
N GLY A 145 10.06 7.98 3.77
CA GLY A 145 8.87 7.24 4.15
C GLY A 145 8.26 7.84 5.41
N VAL A 146 6.95 8.03 5.46
CA VAL A 146 6.24 8.48 6.67
C VAL A 146 5.18 7.46 7.03
N LYS A 147 5.27 6.92 8.23
CA LYS A 147 4.33 5.96 8.81
C LYS A 147 3.47 6.68 9.83
N LEU A 148 2.16 6.67 9.63
CA LEU A 148 1.16 7.23 10.54
C LEU A 148 0.24 6.13 11.04
N GLY A 149 0.03 6.06 12.34
CA GLY A 149 -0.85 5.07 12.96
C GLY A 149 -0.16 3.79 13.41
N LYS A 150 -0.83 3.07 14.32
CA LYS A 150 -0.26 1.88 14.99
C LYS A 150 -0.10 0.68 14.06
N ASN A 151 -1.03 0.54 13.08
CA ASN A 151 -1.11 -0.61 12.19
C ASN A 151 -0.64 -0.28 10.77
N CYS A 152 0.12 0.80 10.59
CA CYS A 152 0.61 1.21 9.28
C CYS A 152 1.44 0.11 8.58
N ASN A 153 2.19 -0.69 9.33
CA ASN A 153 2.98 -1.78 8.78
C ASN A 153 2.11 -2.93 8.21
N GLU A 154 0.88 -3.11 8.73
CA GLU A 154 -0.06 -4.14 8.28
C GLU A 154 -0.83 -3.73 7.00
N MET A 155 -0.79 -2.44 6.64
CA MET A 155 -1.45 -1.96 5.41
C MET A 155 -0.90 -2.67 4.18
N GLY A 156 -1.80 -3.08 3.29
CA GLY A 156 -1.47 -3.85 2.11
C GLY A 156 -1.25 -5.35 2.36
N GLN A 157 -1.44 -5.84 3.59
CA GLN A 157 -1.35 -7.23 3.96
C GLN A 157 -2.74 -7.80 4.35
N LEU A 158 -2.85 -9.12 4.40
CA LEU A 158 -4.06 -9.79 4.90
C LEU A 158 -4.17 -9.66 6.43
N PRO A 159 -5.38 -9.72 7.00
CA PRO A 159 -5.53 -9.69 8.44
C PRO A 159 -4.83 -10.89 9.08
N ASN A 160 -4.10 -10.65 10.19
CA ASN A 160 -3.47 -11.71 10.99
C ASN A 160 -2.70 -12.73 10.14
N ALA A 161 -1.92 -12.24 9.20
CA ALA A 161 -1.28 -13.03 8.15
C ALA A 161 -0.21 -14.02 8.68
N GLY A 162 0.34 -13.77 9.87
CA GLY A 162 1.23 -14.68 10.60
C GLY A 162 0.51 -15.64 11.54
N PHE A 163 -0.83 -15.66 11.54
CA PHE A 163 -1.66 -16.57 12.35
C PHE A 163 -1.33 -16.60 13.85
N GLU A 164 -0.95 -15.47 14.45
CA GLU A 164 -0.60 -15.38 15.87
C GLU A 164 -1.80 -15.14 16.81
N LYS A 165 -2.98 -14.81 16.26
CA LYS A 165 -4.19 -14.50 17.03
C LYS A 165 -5.32 -15.43 16.65
N PHE A 166 -5.92 -16.09 17.64
CA PHE A 166 -7.03 -17.01 17.46
C PHE A 166 -8.20 -16.67 18.38
N HIS A 167 -9.40 -17.06 17.95
CA HIS A 167 -10.61 -17.06 18.76
C HIS A 167 -11.31 -18.42 18.69
N GLU A 168 -12.22 -18.68 19.64
CA GLU A 168 -13.06 -19.87 19.63
C GLU A 168 -14.25 -19.63 18.68
N ALA A 169 -14.40 -20.47 17.68
CA ALA A 169 -15.59 -20.57 16.83
C ALA A 169 -16.37 -21.83 17.21
N SER A 170 -17.70 -21.75 17.25
CA SER A 170 -18.54 -22.87 17.66
C SER A 170 -19.79 -23.00 16.79
N TYR A 171 -20.20 -24.25 16.56
CA TYR A 171 -21.46 -24.62 15.95
C TYR A 171 -22.05 -25.77 16.76
N ASP A 172 -23.24 -25.58 17.37
CA ASP A 172 -23.82 -26.52 18.34
C ASP A 172 -22.80 -26.87 19.45
N ASN A 173 -22.42 -28.14 19.53
CA ASN A 173 -21.43 -28.63 20.50
C ASN A 173 -20.01 -28.74 19.94
N ALA A 174 -19.81 -28.47 18.65
CA ALA A 174 -18.50 -28.47 18.03
C ALA A 174 -17.79 -27.15 18.27
N LYS A 175 -16.50 -27.22 18.61
CA LYS A 175 -15.64 -26.07 18.86
C LYS A 175 -14.39 -26.16 18.04
N SER A 176 -14.01 -25.03 17.43
CA SER A 176 -12.82 -24.85 16.61
C SER A 176 -12.05 -23.63 17.08
N GLN A 177 -10.79 -23.51 16.73
CA GLN A 177 -10.01 -22.30 16.87
C GLN A 177 -9.79 -21.72 15.48
N GLU A 178 -10.35 -20.55 15.22
CA GLU A 178 -10.16 -19.81 13.97
C GLU A 178 -9.16 -18.68 14.16
N PRO A 179 -8.23 -18.45 13.22
CA PRO A 179 -7.41 -17.24 13.25
C PRO A 179 -8.29 -16.00 13.03
N ASN A 180 -8.04 -14.91 13.75
CA ASN A 180 -8.78 -13.69 13.59
C ASN A 180 -8.74 -13.20 12.12
N GLY A 181 -9.91 -12.90 11.54
CA GLY A 181 -10.08 -12.51 10.14
C GLY A 181 -10.05 -13.66 9.12
N TRP A 182 -10.05 -14.91 9.60
CA TRP A 182 -10.12 -16.12 8.77
C TRP A 182 -11.20 -17.06 9.31
N HIS A 183 -11.91 -17.71 8.39
CA HIS A 183 -13.14 -18.44 8.72
C HIS A 183 -13.14 -19.86 8.17
N SER A 184 -13.68 -20.79 8.95
CA SER A 184 -13.87 -22.18 8.59
C SER A 184 -15.37 -22.50 8.33
N PHE A 185 -15.72 -23.78 8.30
CA PHE A 185 -17.11 -24.19 8.18
C PHE A 185 -17.96 -23.88 9.43
N MET A 186 -17.38 -23.43 10.56
CA MET A 186 -18.15 -23.07 11.76
C MET A 186 -19.13 -21.90 11.51
N SER A 187 -18.77 -20.98 10.62
CA SER A 187 -19.59 -19.85 10.22
C SER A 187 -20.26 -20.03 8.86
N SER A 188 -20.25 -21.24 8.31
CA SER A 188 -20.77 -21.53 6.97
C SER A 188 -22.27 -21.30 6.84
N THR A 189 -22.72 -21.12 5.59
CA THR A 189 -24.13 -20.97 5.21
C THR A 189 -24.50 -21.95 4.11
N GLY A 190 -25.80 -22.02 3.77
CA GLY A 190 -26.33 -22.91 2.74
C GLY A 190 -27.10 -24.11 3.32
N SER A 191 -27.80 -24.83 2.44
CA SER A 191 -28.71 -25.92 2.83
C SER A 191 -28.01 -27.11 3.52
N MET A 192 -26.71 -27.28 3.29
CA MET A 192 -25.89 -28.36 3.86
C MET A 192 -24.98 -27.87 4.98
N ALA A 193 -25.06 -26.60 5.37
CA ALA A 193 -24.17 -26.00 6.37
C ALA A 193 -24.19 -26.77 7.70
N GLY A 194 -25.34 -27.20 8.17
CA GLY A 194 -25.47 -27.99 9.41
C GLY A 194 -24.73 -29.34 9.42
N MET A 195 -24.47 -29.92 8.24
CA MET A 195 -23.71 -31.17 8.14
C MET A 195 -22.20 -30.95 8.24
N VAL A 196 -21.69 -29.83 7.71
CA VAL A 196 -20.24 -29.56 7.62
C VAL A 196 -19.75 -28.71 8.78
N SER A 197 -20.58 -27.83 9.36
CA SER A 197 -20.21 -26.96 10.49
C SER A 197 -19.99 -27.77 11.79
N ALA A 198 -20.59 -28.95 11.91
CA ALA A 198 -20.33 -29.83 13.04
C ALA A 198 -18.94 -30.48 12.99
N ALA A 199 -18.25 -30.43 11.85
CA ALA A 199 -16.90 -30.97 11.70
C ALA A 199 -15.86 -29.89 12.01
N VAL A 200 -14.96 -30.18 12.94
CA VAL A 200 -13.89 -29.26 13.34
C VAL A 200 -12.74 -29.36 12.34
N HIS A 201 -12.39 -28.23 11.72
CA HIS A 201 -11.42 -28.19 10.64
C HIS A 201 -10.17 -27.37 10.95
N THR A 202 -10.21 -26.47 11.93
CA THR A 202 -9.11 -25.53 12.22
C THR A 202 -8.69 -25.57 13.67
N TYR A 203 -7.38 -25.43 13.89
CA TYR A 203 -6.76 -25.42 15.20
C TYR A 203 -5.59 -24.45 15.21
N ALA A 204 -5.35 -23.77 16.34
CA ALA A 204 -4.06 -23.17 16.61
C ALA A 204 -3.02 -24.27 16.81
N SER A 205 -1.83 -24.11 16.27
CA SER A 205 -0.75 -25.08 16.37
C SER A 205 0.58 -24.39 16.66
N SER A 206 1.38 -25.00 17.54
CA SER A 206 2.77 -24.58 17.81
C SER A 206 3.78 -25.24 16.85
N GLU A 207 3.32 -25.86 15.78
CA GLU A 207 4.15 -26.43 14.70
C GLU A 207 4.69 -25.29 13.83
N VAL A 208 5.75 -24.61 14.25
CA VAL A 208 6.38 -23.54 13.50
C VAL A 208 7.61 -24.04 12.76
N ARG A 209 8.00 -23.35 11.68
CA ARG A 209 9.18 -23.69 10.91
C ARG A 209 10.47 -23.36 11.67
N GLU A 210 11.55 -24.08 11.34
CA GLU A 210 12.89 -23.69 11.77
C GLU A 210 13.25 -22.30 11.21
N ASN A 211 13.91 -21.49 12.00
CA ASN A 211 14.30 -20.11 11.67
C ASN A 211 13.11 -19.13 11.45
N ALA A 212 11.94 -19.43 12.01
CA ALA A 212 10.88 -18.43 12.14
C ALA A 212 11.35 -17.24 12.99
N ALA A 213 10.71 -16.08 12.83
CA ALA A 213 10.96 -14.93 13.68
C ALA A 213 10.65 -15.25 15.16
N GLU A 214 11.29 -14.58 16.11
CA GLU A 214 11.12 -14.88 17.55
C GLU A 214 9.67 -14.68 18.04
N ASP A 215 8.92 -13.81 17.42
CA ASP A 215 7.51 -13.54 17.71
C ASP A 215 6.54 -14.48 16.99
N ASN A 216 7.00 -15.27 16.02
CA ASN A 216 6.24 -16.33 15.36
C ASN A 216 6.17 -17.56 16.28
N LYS A 217 5.01 -17.76 16.93
CA LYS A 217 4.79 -18.81 17.93
C LYS A 217 3.77 -19.86 17.50
N GLN A 218 2.92 -19.52 16.54
CA GLN A 218 1.80 -20.33 16.13
C GLN A 218 1.62 -20.30 14.61
N CYS A 219 0.93 -21.32 14.12
CA CYS A 219 0.42 -21.38 12.75
C CYS A 219 -1.01 -21.91 12.77
N VAL A 220 -1.73 -21.82 11.67
CA VAL A 220 -3.02 -22.51 11.55
C VAL A 220 -2.83 -23.93 11.04
N LYS A 221 -3.47 -24.89 11.73
CA LYS A 221 -3.61 -26.28 11.30
C LYS A 221 -5.01 -26.50 10.74
N ILE A 222 -5.09 -26.96 9.50
CA ILE A 222 -6.32 -27.21 8.76
C ILE A 222 -6.41 -28.70 8.49
N VAL A 223 -7.60 -29.33 8.75
CA VAL A 223 -7.75 -30.78 8.75
C VAL A 223 -8.98 -31.19 7.94
N SER A 224 -8.83 -32.20 7.07
CA SER A 224 -10.00 -32.82 6.42
C SER A 224 -10.81 -33.63 7.43
N THR A 225 -12.12 -33.75 7.23
CA THR A 225 -13.01 -34.45 8.16
C THR A 225 -14.07 -35.24 7.37
N PRO A 226 -14.41 -36.47 7.78
CA PRO A 226 -15.48 -37.21 7.16
C PRO A 226 -16.85 -36.56 7.44
N VAL A 227 -17.67 -36.42 6.40
CA VAL A 227 -19.07 -36.01 6.52
C VAL A 227 -19.92 -37.26 6.70
N LYS A 228 -20.70 -37.29 7.77
CA LYS A 228 -21.50 -38.46 8.16
C LYS A 228 -23.00 -38.20 8.03
N ALA A 229 -23.73 -39.17 7.51
CA ALA A 229 -25.18 -39.28 7.61
C ALA A 229 -25.48 -40.47 8.58
N GLY A 230 -25.77 -40.15 9.83
CA GLY A 230 -25.80 -41.11 10.91
C GLY A 230 -24.40 -41.71 11.15
N THR A 231 -24.26 -43.04 10.99
CA THR A 231 -22.97 -43.75 11.11
C THR A 231 -22.22 -43.89 9.79
N LEU A 232 -22.86 -43.57 8.66
CA LEU A 232 -22.30 -43.76 7.33
C LEU A 232 -21.48 -42.52 6.92
N VAL A 233 -20.23 -42.72 6.52
CA VAL A 233 -19.40 -41.66 5.89
C VAL A 233 -19.82 -41.50 4.44
N VAL A 234 -20.41 -40.37 4.12
CA VAL A 234 -20.95 -40.06 2.78
C VAL A 234 -20.00 -39.24 1.90
N ALA A 235 -19.16 -38.41 2.53
CA ALA A 235 -18.23 -37.56 1.81
C ALA A 235 -16.98 -37.23 2.65
N SER A 236 -15.98 -36.62 2.07
CA SER A 236 -14.95 -35.87 2.79
C SER A 236 -15.28 -34.37 2.71
N ALA A 237 -15.30 -33.67 3.83
CA ALA A 237 -15.14 -32.23 3.84
C ALA A 237 -13.64 -31.94 3.85
N ASN A 238 -13.13 -31.39 2.75
CA ASN A 238 -11.76 -30.91 2.74
C ASN A 238 -11.61 -29.85 3.82
N GLY A 239 -10.54 -29.93 4.62
CA GLY A 239 -10.22 -28.85 5.56
C GLY A 239 -10.06 -27.55 4.77
N THR A 240 -10.80 -26.52 5.14
CA THR A 240 -10.81 -25.26 4.37
C THR A 240 -10.89 -24.06 5.30
N ILE A 241 -10.07 -23.05 5.01
CA ILE A 241 -10.08 -21.74 5.65
C ILE A 241 -10.10 -20.65 4.58
N THR A 242 -10.77 -19.54 4.85
CA THR A 242 -10.92 -18.42 3.91
C THR A 242 -11.00 -17.07 4.63
N THR A 243 -10.60 -16.00 3.96
CA THR A 243 -10.89 -14.62 4.40
C THR A 243 -12.33 -14.19 4.11
N GLY A 244 -13.08 -15.02 3.38
CA GLY A 244 -14.51 -14.85 3.11
C GLY A 244 -15.37 -15.75 4.01
N ARG A 245 -16.54 -16.10 3.53
CA ARG A 245 -17.48 -17.03 4.17
C ARG A 245 -17.62 -18.30 3.35
N LEU A 246 -17.69 -19.47 4.01
CA LEU A 246 -17.94 -20.73 3.34
C LEU A 246 -19.44 -20.94 3.12
N LYS A 247 -19.80 -21.51 1.96
CA LYS A 247 -21.15 -21.94 1.62
C LYS A 247 -21.15 -23.42 1.28
N ALA A 248 -21.98 -24.20 1.98
CA ALA A 248 -22.30 -25.58 1.68
C ALA A 248 -23.74 -25.63 1.18
N GLY A 249 -23.92 -25.43 -0.12
CA GLY A 249 -25.25 -25.26 -0.75
C GLY A 249 -25.77 -26.50 -1.44
N SER A 250 -24.94 -27.52 -1.70
CA SER A 250 -25.29 -28.67 -2.51
C SER A 250 -24.66 -29.97 -2.02
N MET A 251 -25.40 -31.09 -2.15
CA MET A 251 -24.88 -32.44 -1.95
C MET A 251 -23.86 -32.86 -3.03
N THR A 252 -23.89 -32.22 -4.20
CA THR A 252 -22.91 -32.46 -5.26
C THR A 252 -21.67 -31.66 -4.97
N ALA A 253 -20.58 -32.33 -4.59
CA ALA A 253 -19.34 -31.68 -4.13
C ALA A 253 -18.79 -30.66 -5.14
N SER A 254 -18.87 -30.93 -6.45
CA SER A 254 -18.39 -30.05 -7.53
C SER A 254 -19.37 -28.92 -7.90
N SER A 255 -20.51 -28.79 -7.21
CA SER A 255 -21.44 -27.69 -7.43
C SER A 255 -20.80 -26.37 -7.03
N LYS A 256 -20.98 -25.31 -7.83
CA LYS A 256 -20.56 -23.96 -7.51
C LYS A 256 -21.37 -23.31 -6.37
N ASP A 257 -22.40 -23.97 -5.88
CA ASP A 257 -23.09 -23.63 -4.64
C ASP A 257 -22.27 -24.01 -3.40
N ASN A 258 -21.22 -24.82 -3.56
CA ASN A 258 -20.20 -25.09 -2.55
C ASN A 258 -18.99 -24.21 -2.86
N CYS A 259 -18.82 -23.11 -2.14
CA CYS A 259 -17.82 -22.10 -2.45
C CYS A 259 -17.40 -21.34 -1.19
N SER A 260 -16.26 -20.66 -1.25
CA SER A 260 -16.01 -19.49 -0.43
C SER A 260 -16.51 -18.25 -1.16
N PHE A 261 -16.93 -17.21 -0.45
CA PHE A 261 -17.44 -15.98 -1.06
C PHE A 261 -17.25 -14.77 -0.14
N LEU A 262 -17.24 -13.59 -0.72
CA LEU A 262 -17.23 -12.32 0.02
C LEU A 262 -18.65 -11.95 0.42
N ASP A 263 -18.89 -11.79 1.75
CA ASP A 263 -20.18 -11.37 2.30
C ASP A 263 -20.07 -9.95 2.85
N PHE A 264 -20.49 -8.97 2.04
CA PHE A 264 -20.49 -7.54 2.42
C PHE A 264 -21.78 -7.10 3.12
N SER A 265 -22.65 -8.02 3.51
CA SER A 265 -23.86 -7.66 4.25
C SER A 265 -23.50 -7.03 5.59
N SER A 266 -24.34 -6.11 6.09
CA SER A 266 -24.11 -5.42 7.36
C SER A 266 -24.08 -6.34 8.58
N THR A 267 -24.60 -7.56 8.43
CA THR A 267 -24.58 -8.64 9.45
C THR A 267 -23.58 -9.73 9.11
N GLY A 268 -22.77 -9.55 8.05
CA GLY A 268 -21.78 -10.51 7.58
C GLY A 268 -20.50 -10.44 8.42
N VAL A 269 -20.61 -10.85 9.69
CA VAL A 269 -19.48 -11.01 10.62
C VAL A 269 -19.60 -12.34 11.34
N ASP A 270 -18.48 -12.87 11.79
CA ASP A 270 -18.45 -14.06 12.63
C ASP A 270 -18.75 -13.74 14.11
N ALA A 271 -18.63 -14.74 14.98
CA ALA A 271 -18.86 -14.58 16.42
C ALA A 271 -17.84 -13.67 17.12
N ASN A 272 -16.65 -13.49 16.54
CA ASN A 272 -15.61 -12.57 17.02
C ASN A 272 -15.82 -11.13 16.52
N GLY A 273 -16.76 -10.91 15.59
CA GLY A 273 -17.00 -9.64 14.92
C GLY A 273 -16.12 -9.39 13.71
N ASP A 274 -15.40 -10.41 13.25
CA ASP A 274 -14.56 -10.32 12.04
C ASP A 274 -15.43 -10.39 10.78
N PRO A 275 -15.22 -9.49 9.80
CA PRO A 275 -15.99 -9.46 8.56
C PRO A 275 -15.60 -10.63 7.65
N PHE A 276 -16.52 -11.11 6.84
CA PHE A 276 -16.28 -12.15 5.84
C PHE A 276 -15.68 -11.57 4.53
N TYR A 277 -14.72 -10.69 4.67
CA TYR A 277 -13.89 -10.13 3.59
C TYR A 277 -12.60 -9.54 4.17
N ALA A 278 -11.51 -9.62 3.44
CA ALA A 278 -10.29 -8.87 3.75
C ALA A 278 -10.22 -7.62 2.88
N VAL A 279 -10.02 -6.45 3.50
CA VAL A 279 -9.79 -5.19 2.75
C VAL A 279 -8.38 -5.20 2.19
N LEU A 280 -8.24 -4.92 0.90
CA LEU A 280 -6.95 -4.81 0.24
C LEU A 280 -7.01 -3.78 -0.89
N ASN A 281 -6.41 -2.61 -0.69
CA ASN A 281 -6.37 -1.50 -1.66
C ASN A 281 -5.01 -1.42 -2.37
N ASN A 282 -4.47 -2.57 -2.73
CA ASN A 282 -3.15 -2.69 -3.34
C ASN A 282 -3.14 -3.77 -4.41
N LYS A 283 -2.20 -3.63 -5.37
CA LYS A 283 -1.91 -4.65 -6.40
C LYS A 283 -0.65 -5.41 -6.04
N PRO A 284 -0.71 -6.53 -5.30
CA PRO A 284 0.45 -7.37 -5.09
C PRO A 284 0.91 -8.05 -6.38
N ASP A 285 2.20 -8.27 -6.52
CA ASP A 285 2.77 -9.06 -7.61
C ASP A 285 2.60 -10.55 -7.38
N ALA A 286 2.66 -10.97 -6.12
CA ALA A 286 2.51 -12.36 -5.70
C ALA A 286 1.96 -12.45 -4.28
N MET A 287 1.46 -13.62 -3.93
CA MET A 287 1.24 -14.06 -2.56
C MET A 287 2.32 -15.10 -2.22
N LYS A 288 3.06 -14.87 -1.14
CA LYS A 288 4.03 -15.80 -0.57
C LYS A 288 3.46 -16.40 0.68
N VAL A 289 3.68 -17.69 0.92
CA VAL A 289 3.12 -18.42 2.06
C VAL A 289 4.00 -19.60 2.44
N TRP A 290 4.14 -19.85 3.72
CA TRP A 290 4.74 -21.05 4.22
C TRP A 290 3.68 -22.12 4.48
N VAL A 291 3.91 -23.34 3.98
CA VAL A 291 3.00 -24.48 4.13
C VAL A 291 3.74 -25.75 4.45
N LYS A 292 3.06 -26.63 5.22
CA LYS A 292 3.47 -28.02 5.42
C LYS A 292 2.22 -28.89 5.25
N PHE A 293 2.19 -29.70 4.19
CA PHE A 293 1.03 -30.52 3.86
C PHE A 293 1.34 -31.99 4.01
N LYS A 294 0.44 -32.71 4.70
CA LYS A 294 0.46 -34.16 4.85
C LYS A 294 -0.86 -34.75 4.37
N ALA A 295 -0.79 -35.56 3.32
CA ALA A 295 -1.94 -36.29 2.82
C ALA A 295 -2.29 -37.44 3.77
N GLY A 296 -3.58 -37.59 4.07
CA GLY A 296 -4.12 -38.63 4.92
C GLY A 296 -4.42 -39.93 4.19
N ASP A 297 -4.87 -40.91 4.95
CA ASP A 297 -5.18 -42.24 4.42
C ASP A 297 -6.33 -42.20 3.40
N GLY A 298 -6.12 -42.90 2.28
CA GLY A 298 -7.11 -43.05 1.24
C GLY A 298 -7.35 -41.79 0.38
N ASN A 299 -6.57 -40.72 0.58
CA ASN A 299 -6.60 -39.57 -0.32
C ASN A 299 -6.05 -39.96 -1.69
N LYS A 300 -6.88 -39.85 -2.72
CA LYS A 300 -6.52 -40.13 -4.13
C LYS A 300 -6.01 -38.91 -4.87
N HIS A 301 -6.07 -37.74 -4.25
CA HIS A 301 -5.70 -36.44 -4.80
C HIS A 301 -4.81 -35.68 -3.79
N PRO A 302 -3.60 -36.19 -3.50
CA PRO A 302 -2.76 -35.74 -2.39
C PRO A 302 -2.06 -34.40 -2.70
N LYS A 303 -2.88 -33.39 -3.04
CA LYS A 303 -2.42 -32.03 -3.34
C LYS A 303 -3.32 -31.01 -2.65
N ALA A 304 -2.74 -30.17 -1.82
CA ALA A 304 -3.43 -29.03 -1.26
C ALA A 304 -3.53 -27.88 -2.28
N THR A 305 -4.38 -26.90 -2.00
CA THR A 305 -4.60 -25.75 -2.86
C THR A 305 -4.68 -24.45 -2.07
N ILE A 306 -4.19 -23.39 -2.67
CA ILE A 306 -4.33 -22.01 -2.21
C ILE A 306 -4.73 -21.15 -3.40
N SER A 307 -5.79 -20.37 -3.25
CA SER A 307 -6.27 -19.41 -4.24
C SER A 307 -6.50 -18.05 -3.61
N ALA A 308 -6.33 -16.99 -4.39
CA ALA A 308 -6.66 -15.62 -4.01
C ALA A 308 -7.33 -14.89 -5.17
N LEU A 309 -8.47 -14.28 -4.90
CA LEU A 309 -9.18 -13.40 -5.82
C LEU A 309 -9.15 -11.97 -5.27
N LEU A 310 -8.67 -11.04 -6.08
CA LEU A 310 -8.74 -9.61 -5.79
C LEU A 310 -9.96 -9.02 -6.49
N THR A 311 -10.78 -8.27 -5.78
CA THR A 311 -12.08 -7.80 -6.27
C THR A 311 -12.25 -6.29 -6.18
N ASN A 312 -13.21 -5.77 -6.94
CA ASN A 312 -13.62 -4.35 -6.92
C ASN A 312 -14.48 -3.97 -5.70
N GLY A 313 -14.58 -4.84 -4.69
CA GLY A 313 -15.41 -4.64 -3.50
C GLY A 313 -16.85 -5.14 -3.66
N GLU A 314 -17.13 -5.87 -4.73
CA GLU A 314 -18.41 -6.53 -4.97
C GLU A 314 -18.30 -8.04 -4.75
N TYR A 315 -19.44 -8.72 -4.71
CA TYR A 315 -19.50 -10.17 -4.51
C TYR A 315 -18.62 -10.92 -5.50
N ALA A 316 -17.82 -11.83 -4.98
CA ALA A 316 -17.08 -12.83 -5.75
C ALA A 316 -17.05 -14.14 -4.96
N GLN A 317 -16.84 -15.25 -5.65
CA GLN A 317 -16.75 -16.58 -5.05
C GLN A 317 -15.64 -17.43 -5.68
N ASP A 318 -15.17 -18.40 -4.91
CA ASP A 318 -14.23 -19.44 -5.35
C ASP A 318 -14.82 -20.83 -4.99
N PRO A 319 -15.08 -21.72 -5.98
CA PRO A 319 -14.81 -21.59 -7.43
C PRO A 319 -15.62 -20.49 -8.11
N GLU A 320 -14.97 -19.74 -8.99
CA GLU A 320 -15.57 -18.61 -9.72
C GLU A 320 -16.85 -19.00 -10.47
N ASP A 321 -17.84 -18.13 -10.46
CA ASP A 321 -18.99 -18.21 -11.33
C ASP A 321 -18.93 -17.18 -12.47
N LYS A 322 -19.66 -17.44 -13.55
CA LYS A 322 -19.68 -16.54 -14.71
C LYS A 322 -20.39 -15.21 -14.43
N LYS A 323 -21.33 -15.20 -13.49
CA LYS A 323 -22.17 -14.03 -13.20
C LYS A 323 -21.36 -12.91 -12.55
N HIS A 324 -20.39 -13.27 -11.71
CA HIS A 324 -19.62 -12.31 -10.92
C HIS A 324 -18.16 -12.20 -11.36
N ALA A 325 -17.80 -12.81 -12.50
CA ALA A 325 -16.43 -12.79 -13.01
C ALA A 325 -15.89 -11.36 -13.27
N ALA A 326 -16.79 -10.43 -13.65
CA ALA A 326 -16.42 -9.03 -13.87
C ALA A 326 -16.04 -8.28 -12.59
N ASN A 327 -16.36 -8.81 -11.40
CA ASN A 327 -15.97 -8.22 -10.12
C ASN A 327 -14.54 -8.56 -9.73
N ILE A 328 -13.90 -9.50 -10.43
CA ILE A 328 -12.57 -10.00 -10.12
C ILE A 328 -11.55 -9.21 -10.95
N ILE A 329 -10.61 -8.58 -10.27
CA ILE A 329 -9.54 -7.76 -10.86
C ILE A 329 -8.28 -8.58 -11.08
N GLY A 330 -7.94 -9.45 -10.12
CA GLY A 330 -6.72 -10.26 -10.17
C GLY A 330 -6.91 -11.63 -9.53
N ARG A 331 -6.06 -12.58 -9.94
CA ARG A 331 -6.09 -13.98 -9.50
C ARG A 331 -4.70 -14.51 -9.21
N ALA A 332 -4.59 -15.29 -8.14
CA ALA A 332 -3.43 -16.14 -7.86
C ALA A 332 -3.94 -17.52 -7.46
N ASN A 333 -3.36 -18.58 -8.00
CA ASN A 333 -3.78 -19.96 -7.69
C ASN A 333 -2.61 -20.93 -7.76
N ASN A 334 -2.50 -21.80 -6.76
CA ASN A 334 -1.68 -22.99 -6.78
C ASN A 334 -2.50 -24.17 -6.28
N SER A 335 -2.86 -25.08 -7.17
CA SER A 335 -3.65 -26.30 -6.89
C SER A 335 -2.79 -27.56 -6.86
N SER A 336 -1.46 -27.42 -6.71
CA SER A 336 -0.50 -28.52 -6.83
C SER A 336 0.51 -28.57 -5.68
N ILE A 337 0.10 -28.15 -4.48
CA ILE A 337 0.95 -28.18 -3.30
C ILE A 337 1.14 -29.64 -2.87
N GLU A 338 2.37 -30.12 -3.00
CA GLU A 338 2.75 -31.52 -2.75
C GLU A 338 2.79 -31.84 -1.26
N SER A 339 2.45 -33.09 -0.92
CA SER A 339 2.61 -33.61 0.43
C SER A 339 4.09 -33.79 0.75
N LYS A 340 4.57 -33.11 1.80
CA LYS A 340 5.94 -33.17 2.32
C LYS A 340 5.95 -33.04 3.84
N ASP A 341 6.98 -33.63 4.46
CA ASP A 341 7.18 -33.54 5.92
C ASP A 341 7.82 -32.20 6.34
N GLU A 342 8.46 -31.48 5.40
CA GLU A 342 9.12 -30.21 5.65
C GLU A 342 8.21 -29.05 5.27
N TRP A 343 8.45 -27.89 5.88
CA TRP A 343 7.88 -26.62 5.47
C TRP A 343 8.36 -26.21 4.08
N GLN A 344 7.45 -25.69 3.26
CA GLN A 344 7.68 -25.22 1.90
C GLN A 344 7.32 -23.75 1.83
N GLU A 345 8.23 -22.89 1.36
CA GLU A 345 7.89 -21.53 0.95
C GLU A 345 7.36 -21.58 -0.48
N ILE A 346 6.16 -21.04 -0.68
CA ILE A 346 5.48 -21.05 -1.97
C ILE A 346 5.18 -19.60 -2.37
N THR A 347 5.58 -19.23 -3.58
CA THR A 347 5.22 -17.95 -4.20
C THR A 347 4.21 -18.19 -5.31
N ILE A 348 3.06 -17.53 -5.22
CA ILE A 348 1.94 -17.65 -6.15
C ILE A 348 1.75 -16.29 -6.84
N PRO A 349 2.15 -16.13 -8.11
CA PRO A 349 2.06 -14.85 -8.81
C PRO A 349 0.61 -14.48 -9.11
N PHE A 350 0.29 -13.18 -9.03
CA PHE A 350 -0.98 -12.64 -9.47
C PHE A 350 -0.99 -12.39 -10.98
N THR A 351 -2.12 -12.68 -11.61
CA THR A 351 -2.47 -12.25 -12.96
C THR A 351 -3.63 -11.27 -12.87
N TYR A 352 -3.59 -10.20 -13.67
CA TYR A 352 -4.57 -9.13 -13.64
C TYR A 352 -5.32 -9.03 -14.96
N ASP A 353 -6.66 -9.14 -14.91
CA ASP A 353 -7.53 -8.96 -16.08
C ASP A 353 -7.67 -7.47 -16.42
N ASN A 354 -7.85 -6.64 -15.39
CA ASN A 354 -7.89 -5.19 -15.52
C ASN A 354 -6.71 -4.55 -14.78
N LYS A 355 -5.71 -4.10 -15.56
CA LYS A 355 -4.49 -3.50 -15.01
C LYS A 355 -4.69 -2.08 -14.46
N ASN A 356 -5.77 -1.41 -14.81
CA ASN A 356 -6.02 -0.02 -14.40
C ASN A 356 -6.88 0.10 -13.14
N GLU A 357 -7.66 -0.92 -12.81
CA GLU A 357 -8.54 -0.91 -11.65
C GLU A 357 -7.80 -1.35 -10.38
N MET A 358 -8.04 -0.63 -9.28
CA MET A 358 -7.48 -0.97 -7.97
C MET A 358 -8.42 -1.92 -7.23
N PRO A 359 -7.89 -3.00 -6.60
CA PRO A 359 -8.68 -3.85 -5.73
C PRO A 359 -9.23 -3.09 -4.53
N LYS A 360 -10.29 -3.63 -3.92
CA LYS A 360 -10.85 -3.16 -2.65
C LYS A 360 -10.93 -4.27 -1.61
N ALA A 361 -11.05 -5.52 -2.07
CA ALA A 361 -11.09 -6.68 -1.18
C ALA A 361 -10.37 -7.89 -1.78
N ALA A 362 -9.95 -8.80 -0.91
CA ALA A 362 -9.36 -10.08 -1.24
C ALA A 362 -10.19 -11.22 -0.65
N LEU A 363 -10.44 -12.25 -1.48
CA LEU A 363 -10.95 -13.55 -1.07
C LEU A 363 -9.81 -14.56 -1.21
N VAL A 364 -9.26 -15.01 -0.10
CA VAL A 364 -8.25 -16.06 -0.07
C VAL A 364 -8.87 -17.34 0.45
N THR A 365 -8.61 -18.45 -0.22
CA THR A 365 -9.11 -19.79 0.17
C THR A 365 -7.97 -20.77 0.17
N MET A 366 -7.82 -21.51 1.27
CA MET A 366 -6.81 -22.54 1.44
C MET A 366 -7.50 -23.85 1.80
N SER A 367 -7.15 -24.93 1.12
CA SER A 367 -7.80 -26.23 1.33
C SER A 367 -6.82 -27.39 1.27
N THR A 368 -7.09 -28.42 2.08
CA THR A 368 -6.28 -29.65 2.15
C THR A 368 -6.35 -30.50 0.88
N CYS A 369 -7.28 -30.22 -0.03
CA CYS A 369 -7.39 -30.93 -1.30
C CYS A 369 -7.93 -30.02 -2.40
N ALA A 370 -7.28 -30.05 -3.56
CA ALA A 370 -7.68 -29.27 -4.74
C ALA A 370 -8.98 -29.82 -5.40
N VAL A 371 -9.32 -31.09 -5.14
CA VAL A 371 -10.52 -31.71 -5.67
C VAL A 371 -11.64 -31.67 -4.64
N PRO A 372 -12.81 -31.12 -4.96
CA PRO A 372 -13.95 -31.07 -4.04
C PRO A 372 -14.31 -32.44 -3.50
N SER A 373 -14.36 -32.61 -2.18
CA SER A 373 -14.59 -33.88 -1.48
C SER A 373 -13.58 -35.02 -1.84
N GLY A 374 -12.43 -34.63 -2.39
CA GLY A 374 -11.38 -35.57 -2.82
C GLY A 374 -10.39 -35.95 -1.74
N GLY A 375 -10.43 -35.28 -0.60
CA GLY A 375 -9.51 -35.49 0.52
C GLY A 375 -9.78 -36.78 1.30
N SER A 376 -8.94 -37.03 2.31
CA SER A 376 -9.05 -38.18 3.21
C SER A 376 -10.37 -38.18 3.96
N LYS A 377 -10.95 -39.39 4.10
CA LYS A 377 -12.13 -39.67 4.94
C LYS A 377 -11.74 -40.32 6.28
N SER A 378 -10.46 -40.46 6.54
CA SER A 378 -9.94 -41.05 7.76
C SER A 378 -10.04 -40.07 8.92
N GLU A 379 -10.55 -40.53 10.07
CA GLU A 379 -10.53 -39.74 11.32
C GLU A 379 -9.18 -39.89 12.05
N SER A 380 -8.51 -41.04 11.88
CA SER A 380 -7.25 -41.33 12.56
C SER A 380 -6.02 -40.76 11.84
N ASN A 381 -6.10 -40.63 10.52
CA ASN A 381 -5.04 -40.05 9.69
C ASN A 381 -5.66 -39.19 8.58
N PRO A 382 -6.21 -38.00 8.90
CA PRO A 382 -6.78 -37.05 7.93
C PRO A 382 -5.71 -36.36 7.11
N ASP A 383 -6.12 -35.63 6.05
CA ASP A 383 -5.24 -34.63 5.43
C ASP A 383 -5.00 -33.49 6.43
N VAL A 384 -3.77 -33.05 6.53
CA VAL A 384 -3.38 -31.94 7.41
C VAL A 384 -2.57 -30.92 6.62
N LEU A 385 -3.02 -29.67 6.61
CA LEU A 385 -2.30 -28.54 6.05
C LEU A 385 -1.99 -27.55 7.18
N TYR A 386 -0.72 -27.32 7.44
CA TYR A 386 -0.25 -26.21 8.26
C TYR A 386 0.05 -25.04 7.35
N VAL A 387 -0.35 -23.84 7.75
CA VAL A 387 -0.11 -22.60 7.01
C VAL A 387 0.41 -21.53 7.96
N ASP A 388 1.38 -20.78 7.49
CA ASP A 388 2.04 -19.73 8.25
C ASP A 388 2.52 -18.62 7.32
N ASP A 389 2.70 -17.39 7.87
CA ASP A 389 3.32 -16.23 7.24
C ASP A 389 2.85 -15.99 5.78
N VAL A 390 1.60 -15.62 5.63
CA VAL A 390 1.06 -15.19 4.34
C VAL A 390 1.49 -13.74 4.08
N GLU A 391 2.22 -13.51 3.00
CA GLU A 391 2.73 -12.20 2.62
C GLU A 391 2.21 -11.81 1.22
N MET A 392 1.62 -10.63 1.11
CA MET A 392 1.38 -9.98 -0.17
C MET A 392 2.66 -9.26 -0.60
N VAL A 393 3.25 -9.69 -1.70
CA VAL A 393 4.54 -9.20 -2.21
C VAL A 393 4.33 -8.06 -3.19
N TYR A 394 5.04 -6.96 -3.00
CA TYR A 394 4.97 -5.77 -3.84
C TYR A 394 6.36 -5.42 -4.35
N ASN A 395 6.56 -5.56 -5.67
CA ASN A 395 7.84 -5.28 -6.30
C ASN A 395 7.95 -3.81 -6.70
N ALA A 396 9.19 -3.32 -6.67
CA ALA A 396 9.60 -2.07 -7.27
C ALA A 396 10.97 -2.25 -7.89
N ASP A 397 11.05 -2.20 -9.22
CA ASP A 397 12.32 -2.20 -9.92
C ASP A 397 12.19 -1.52 -11.29
N VAL A 398 13.31 -1.21 -11.90
CA VAL A 398 13.41 -0.62 -13.24
C VAL A 398 13.62 -1.73 -14.25
N LYS A 399 12.63 -1.93 -15.12
CA LYS A 399 12.72 -2.89 -16.23
C LYS A 399 13.50 -2.33 -17.40
N LYS A 400 13.25 -1.06 -17.75
CA LYS A 400 13.88 -0.42 -18.90
C LYS A 400 13.92 1.09 -18.73
N VAL A 401 15.04 1.71 -19.12
CA VAL A 401 15.19 3.17 -19.27
C VAL A 401 15.63 3.47 -20.70
N THR A 402 14.94 4.42 -21.35
CA THR A 402 15.38 4.95 -22.63
C THR A 402 15.65 6.45 -22.53
N MET A 403 16.64 6.93 -23.26
CA MET A 403 16.96 8.35 -23.44
C MET A 403 17.02 8.65 -24.94
N ASP A 404 16.24 9.62 -25.40
CA ASP A 404 16.11 9.98 -26.83
C ASP A 404 15.76 8.76 -27.73
N GLY A 405 15.03 7.76 -27.18
CA GLY A 405 14.65 6.51 -27.85
C GLY A 405 15.71 5.39 -27.79
N GLU A 406 16.92 5.66 -27.32
CA GLU A 406 17.96 4.67 -27.11
C GLU A 406 17.81 3.98 -25.74
N ASP A 407 17.93 2.66 -25.70
CA ASP A 407 17.92 1.88 -24.46
C ASP A 407 19.26 2.06 -23.73
N ILE A 408 19.19 2.60 -22.52
CA ILE A 408 20.36 2.87 -21.66
C ILE A 408 20.34 2.04 -20.37
N THR A 409 19.43 1.07 -20.25
CA THR A 409 19.23 0.29 -19.03
C THR A 409 20.51 -0.35 -18.50
N ASN A 410 21.32 -0.93 -19.38
CA ASN A 410 22.56 -1.62 -19.04
C ASN A 410 23.77 -0.68 -18.85
N LYS A 411 23.57 0.65 -18.98
CA LYS A 411 24.64 1.64 -18.79
C LYS A 411 24.74 2.12 -17.35
N PHE A 412 23.72 1.83 -16.51
CA PHE A 412 23.77 2.14 -15.09
C PHE A 412 24.70 1.17 -14.35
N ASP A 413 25.42 1.69 -13.37
CA ASP A 413 26.22 0.88 -12.47
C ASP A 413 25.35 0.12 -11.42
N GLU A 414 26.01 -0.64 -10.53
CA GLU A 414 25.33 -1.41 -9.48
C GLU A 414 24.58 -0.51 -8.47
N ALA A 415 25.03 0.73 -8.28
CA ALA A 415 24.37 1.71 -7.44
C ALA A 415 23.14 2.35 -8.13
N GLY A 416 22.99 2.11 -9.43
CA GLY A 416 21.93 2.70 -10.25
C GLY A 416 22.26 4.09 -10.75
N GLU A 417 23.54 4.39 -10.93
CA GLU A 417 24.02 5.67 -11.40
C GLU A 417 24.62 5.58 -12.80
N LEU A 418 24.46 6.64 -13.58
CA LEU A 418 25.01 6.81 -14.92
C LEU A 418 25.56 8.22 -15.07
N GLU A 419 26.82 8.37 -15.43
CA GLU A 419 27.41 9.67 -15.74
C GLU A 419 27.48 9.88 -17.25
N ILE A 420 27.09 11.06 -17.71
CA ILE A 420 27.16 11.47 -19.13
C ILE A 420 27.89 12.81 -19.22
N GLU A 421 28.97 12.83 -20.01
CA GLU A 421 29.72 14.04 -20.31
C GLU A 421 29.40 14.59 -21.71
N GLY A 422 29.53 15.90 -21.88
CA GLY A 422 29.41 16.54 -23.19
C GLY A 422 28.03 16.48 -23.83
N TYR A 423 26.96 16.27 -23.06
CA TYR A 423 25.59 16.32 -23.58
C TYR A 423 25.25 17.72 -24.06
N ASN A 424 24.89 17.86 -25.33
CA ASN A 424 24.70 19.16 -26.00
C ASN A 424 23.28 19.43 -26.50
N LYS A 425 22.31 18.55 -26.15
CA LYS A 425 20.90 18.73 -26.46
C LYS A 425 20.16 19.37 -25.29
N ASN A 426 18.98 19.93 -25.53
CA ASN A 426 18.11 20.37 -24.45
C ASN A 426 17.59 19.16 -23.66
N LEU A 427 17.74 19.21 -22.35
CA LEU A 427 17.17 18.21 -21.44
C LEU A 427 15.66 18.47 -21.24
N ASP A 428 14.85 17.53 -21.72
CA ASP A 428 13.40 17.48 -21.47
C ASP A 428 13.09 16.14 -20.79
N ILE A 429 12.28 16.18 -19.74
CA ILE A 429 11.86 14.96 -19.02
C ILE A 429 11.13 13.97 -19.94
N ASN A 430 10.52 14.45 -21.02
CA ASN A 430 9.85 13.61 -22.02
C ASN A 430 10.79 12.81 -22.91
N ASN A 431 12.08 13.19 -22.98
CA ASN A 431 13.10 12.43 -23.71
C ASN A 431 13.44 11.11 -23.02
N PHE A 432 12.98 10.95 -21.78
CA PHE A 432 13.23 9.77 -20.97
C PHE A 432 11.96 8.97 -20.80
N GLN A 433 12.02 7.66 -21.14
CA GLN A 433 10.94 6.73 -20.88
C GLN A 433 11.42 5.68 -19.87
N LEU A 434 10.52 5.25 -19.00
CA LEU A 434 10.79 4.23 -17.99
C LEU A 434 9.69 3.18 -17.99
N GLU A 435 10.08 1.92 -18.07
CA GLU A 435 9.21 0.77 -17.78
C GLU A 435 9.56 0.24 -16.39
N ALA A 436 8.55 0.14 -15.55
CA ALA A 436 8.70 -0.38 -14.18
C ALA A 436 8.38 -1.88 -14.11
N ILE A 437 8.98 -2.55 -13.12
CA ILE A 437 8.54 -3.84 -12.57
C ILE A 437 7.72 -3.53 -11.31
N GLY A 438 6.61 -4.24 -11.15
CA GLY A 438 5.69 -4.10 -10.04
C GLY A 438 4.27 -3.79 -10.52
N ALA A 439 3.30 -4.58 -10.06
CA ALA A 439 1.89 -4.41 -10.40
C ALA A 439 1.36 -3.09 -9.81
N GLY A 440 1.02 -2.13 -10.69
CA GLY A 440 0.55 -0.81 -10.26
C GLY A 440 1.62 0.04 -9.55
N ALA A 441 2.91 -0.24 -9.75
CA ALA A 441 4.00 0.57 -9.23
C ALA A 441 3.92 2.01 -9.74
N TYR A 442 4.30 2.96 -8.90
CA TYR A 442 4.35 4.38 -9.24
C TYR A 442 5.70 4.73 -9.85
N VAL A 443 5.67 5.58 -10.86
CA VAL A 443 6.88 6.08 -11.51
C VAL A 443 6.95 7.59 -11.34
N THR A 444 8.03 8.06 -10.72
CA THR A 444 8.34 9.49 -10.60
C THR A 444 9.61 9.79 -11.39
N LYS A 445 9.57 10.88 -12.17
CA LYS A 445 10.72 11.39 -12.92
C LYS A 445 10.98 12.82 -12.51
N LYS A 446 12.23 13.19 -12.25
CA LYS A 446 12.59 14.55 -11.82
C LYS A 446 13.90 14.99 -12.47
N ILE A 447 13.95 16.26 -12.90
CA ILE A 447 15.18 16.93 -13.28
C ILE A 447 15.52 17.92 -12.17
N THR A 448 16.76 17.85 -11.68
CA THR A 448 17.33 18.80 -10.71
C THR A 448 18.71 19.23 -11.18
N ALA A 449 19.20 20.36 -10.70
CA ALA A 449 20.53 20.84 -11.05
C ALA A 449 21.20 21.52 -9.84
N ASP A 450 22.49 21.39 -9.76
CA ASP A 450 23.35 22.21 -8.92
C ASP A 450 24.20 23.19 -9.76
N SER A 451 25.26 23.72 -9.20
CA SER A 451 26.15 24.66 -9.89
C SER A 451 26.99 24.03 -11.01
N PHE A 452 27.10 22.71 -11.03
CA PHE A 452 28.03 21.97 -11.90
C PHE A 452 27.33 20.97 -12.79
N ASN A 453 26.28 20.28 -12.27
CA ASN A 453 25.68 19.13 -12.92
C ASN A 453 24.15 19.27 -12.98
N THR A 454 23.57 18.56 -13.93
CA THR A 454 22.13 18.32 -13.97
C THR A 454 21.86 16.83 -13.75
N TYR A 455 20.88 16.54 -12.92
CA TYR A 455 20.48 15.18 -12.54
C TYR A 455 19.10 14.85 -13.09
N VAL A 456 18.98 13.69 -13.70
CA VAL A 456 17.68 13.12 -14.08
C VAL A 456 17.48 11.87 -13.23
N SER A 457 16.55 11.93 -12.31
CA SER A 457 16.25 10.81 -11.41
C SER A 457 14.94 10.14 -11.78
N PHE A 458 14.94 8.81 -11.74
CA PHE A 458 13.77 7.95 -11.95
C PHE A 458 13.56 7.13 -10.68
N THR A 459 12.40 7.26 -10.08
CA THR A 459 12.04 6.46 -8.90
C THR A 459 10.85 5.58 -9.24
N VAL A 460 11.00 4.28 -9.05
CA VAL A 460 9.92 3.30 -9.05
C VAL A 460 9.58 3.00 -7.60
N THR A 461 8.31 3.21 -7.23
CA THR A 461 7.80 2.91 -5.89
C THR A 461 6.76 1.81 -6.00
N SER A 462 6.85 0.77 -5.15
CA SER A 462 5.88 -0.33 -5.10
C SER A 462 4.46 0.16 -4.83
N ASN A 463 3.47 -0.65 -5.19
CA ASN A 463 2.08 -0.24 -5.03
C ASN A 463 1.66 -0.05 -3.57
N ASP A 464 2.32 -0.69 -2.60
CA ASP A 464 2.12 -0.48 -1.16
C ASP A 464 2.96 0.69 -0.59
N LEU A 465 3.76 1.35 -1.42
CA LEU A 465 4.65 2.48 -1.13
C LEU A 465 5.87 2.16 -0.24
N LYS A 466 6.10 0.89 0.14
CA LYS A 466 7.14 0.52 1.11
C LYS A 466 8.49 0.24 0.48
N ASN A 467 8.52 -0.16 -0.80
CA ASN A 467 9.74 -0.45 -1.54
C ASN A 467 9.93 0.58 -2.65
N CYS A 468 11.15 1.01 -2.88
CA CYS A 468 11.48 1.90 -3.99
C CYS A 468 12.89 1.65 -4.51
N VAL A 469 13.05 1.89 -5.80
CA VAL A 469 14.33 1.84 -6.50
C VAL A 469 14.50 3.12 -7.29
N THR A 470 15.66 3.75 -7.17
CA THR A 470 16.02 4.96 -7.91
C THR A 470 17.15 4.68 -8.89
N ARG A 471 17.09 5.32 -10.05
CA ARG A 471 18.18 5.41 -11.03
C ARG A 471 18.43 6.88 -11.29
N THR A 472 19.71 7.28 -11.34
CA THR A 472 20.09 8.68 -11.55
C THR A 472 21.06 8.80 -12.71
N ILE A 473 20.78 9.73 -13.62
CA ILE A 473 21.73 10.14 -14.66
C ILE A 473 22.30 11.49 -14.25
N THR A 474 23.62 11.57 -14.15
CA THR A 474 24.37 12.81 -13.89
C THR A 474 24.96 13.32 -15.19
N PHE A 475 24.44 14.44 -15.68
CA PHE A 475 25.00 15.16 -16.82
C PHE A 475 26.05 16.14 -16.30
N LYS A 476 27.33 15.80 -16.48
CA LYS A 476 28.45 16.62 -16.02
C LYS A 476 28.59 17.88 -16.88
N ASP A 477 28.93 18.99 -16.24
CA ASP A 477 29.09 20.30 -16.88
C ASP A 477 27.84 20.80 -17.64
N TYR A 478 26.68 20.15 -17.40
CA TYR A 478 25.40 20.54 -17.98
C TYR A 478 24.57 21.27 -16.93
N THR A 479 24.53 22.58 -17.06
CA THR A 479 23.60 23.39 -16.26
C THR A 479 22.37 23.72 -17.09
N THR A 480 21.17 23.34 -16.65
CA THR A 480 19.87 23.73 -17.24
C THR A 480 19.61 25.22 -17.08
N GLY A 481 20.51 25.95 -16.43
CA GLY A 481 20.44 27.37 -16.21
C GLY A 481 21.02 28.14 -17.37
N ILE A 482 20.16 28.77 -18.15
CA ILE A 482 20.42 30.02 -18.88
C ILE A 482 21.58 29.94 -19.89
N LYS A 483 21.44 29.15 -20.95
CA LYS A 483 22.20 29.36 -22.19
C LYS A 483 21.75 30.62 -22.97
N ASN A 484 20.79 31.37 -22.48
CA ASN A 484 20.40 32.70 -22.96
C ASN A 484 20.58 33.76 -21.88
N LEU A 485 21.74 33.81 -21.24
CA LEU A 485 22.27 35.12 -20.89
C LEU A 485 22.75 35.74 -22.22
N GLU A 486 21.81 36.27 -23.00
CA GLU A 486 22.15 37.47 -23.75
C GLU A 486 22.87 38.35 -22.76
N THR A 487 24.05 38.80 -23.13
CA THR A 487 24.96 39.68 -22.37
C THR A 487 24.18 40.66 -21.49
N LEU A 488 23.81 40.21 -20.29
CA LEU A 488 23.30 41.11 -19.27
C LEU A 488 24.48 41.95 -18.86
N THR A 489 24.44 43.21 -19.24
CA THR A 489 25.34 44.23 -18.77
C THR A 489 25.13 44.41 -17.26
N LEU A 490 25.77 43.53 -16.47
CA LEU A 490 25.90 43.75 -15.03
C LEU A 490 26.58 45.12 -14.83
N PRO A 491 26.21 45.87 -13.81
CA PRO A 491 26.86 47.15 -13.51
C PRO A 491 28.38 46.99 -13.53
N ASN A 492 29.12 47.98 -14.04
CA ASN A 492 30.56 47.93 -14.16
C ASN A 492 31.21 47.41 -12.87
N GLY A 493 32.02 46.36 -12.99
CA GLY A 493 32.72 45.75 -11.89
C GLY A 493 31.99 44.58 -11.19
N VAL A 494 30.76 44.27 -11.51
CA VAL A 494 29.99 43.15 -10.97
C VAL A 494 30.20 41.91 -11.83
N LYS A 495 30.65 40.81 -11.25
CA LYS A 495 30.83 39.51 -11.89
C LYS A 495 29.58 38.63 -11.83
N ALA A 496 28.91 38.64 -10.67
CA ALA A 496 27.71 37.85 -10.43
C ALA A 496 26.90 38.36 -9.24
N ILE A 497 25.58 38.15 -9.23
CA ILE A 497 24.69 38.49 -8.13
C ILE A 497 23.97 37.20 -7.72
N TYR A 498 23.94 36.90 -6.43
CA TYR A 498 23.27 35.74 -5.88
C TYR A 498 22.19 36.17 -4.87
N ASN A 499 21.05 35.50 -4.87
CA ASN A 499 20.06 35.64 -3.80
C ASN A 499 20.51 34.92 -2.52
N THR A 500 19.73 35.01 -1.45
CA THR A 500 20.02 34.33 -0.16
C THR A 500 19.95 32.81 -0.24
N ALA A 501 19.32 32.22 -1.27
CA ALA A 501 19.30 30.80 -1.56
C ALA A 501 20.52 30.34 -2.39
N GLY A 502 21.49 31.23 -2.67
CA GLY A 502 22.67 30.91 -3.46
C GLY A 502 22.44 30.83 -4.97
N GLN A 503 21.24 31.16 -5.45
CA GLN A 503 20.93 31.17 -6.87
C GLN A 503 21.43 32.46 -7.51
N GLN A 504 22.10 32.34 -8.66
CA GLN A 504 22.52 33.50 -9.42
C GLN A 504 21.30 34.17 -10.03
N VAL A 505 21.19 35.48 -9.84
CA VAL A 505 20.08 36.30 -10.36
C VAL A 505 20.62 37.40 -11.26
N THR A 506 19.78 37.89 -12.15
CA THR A 506 20.15 38.91 -13.13
C THR A 506 19.71 40.32 -12.74
N ASP A 507 18.76 40.43 -11.83
CA ASP A 507 18.28 41.68 -11.26
C ASP A 507 18.00 41.54 -9.77
N MET A 508 18.10 42.65 -9.04
CA MET A 508 17.81 42.69 -7.61
C MET A 508 16.45 43.38 -7.39
N GLN A 509 15.59 42.74 -6.63
CA GLN A 509 14.29 43.32 -6.24
C GLN A 509 14.46 44.18 -4.97
N SER A 510 13.69 45.27 -4.87
CA SER A 510 13.74 46.19 -3.72
C SER A 510 13.38 45.44 -2.41
N GLY A 511 14.13 45.73 -1.35
CA GLY A 511 13.94 45.13 -0.03
C GLY A 511 14.58 43.76 0.15
N GLN A 512 15.15 43.15 -0.89
CA GLN A 512 15.78 41.83 -0.82
C GLN A 512 17.29 41.92 -0.59
N VAL A 513 17.84 40.90 0.06
CA VAL A 513 19.29 40.75 0.34
C VAL A 513 19.95 39.94 -0.76
N TYR A 514 21.09 40.41 -1.25
CA TYR A 514 21.89 39.74 -2.29
C TYR A 514 23.35 39.66 -1.90
N ILE A 515 24.04 38.66 -2.44
CA ILE A 515 25.50 38.54 -2.39
C ILE A 515 26.01 38.93 -3.78
N VAL A 516 26.72 40.02 -3.85
CA VAL A 516 27.30 40.54 -5.09
C VAL A 516 28.78 40.22 -5.15
N LYS A 517 29.19 39.48 -6.17
CA LYS A 517 30.60 39.16 -6.44
C LYS A 517 31.14 40.12 -7.49
N TYR A 518 32.24 40.76 -7.21
CA TYR A 518 32.88 41.72 -8.09
C TYR A 518 34.01 41.09 -8.92
N THR A 519 34.36 41.71 -10.04
CA THR A 519 35.47 41.27 -10.92
C THR A 519 36.85 41.33 -10.27
N ASN A 520 37.03 42.17 -9.22
CA ASN A 520 38.24 42.26 -8.43
C ASN A 520 38.36 41.15 -7.36
N GLY A 521 37.39 40.20 -7.29
CA GLY A 521 37.35 39.12 -6.32
C GLY A 521 36.65 39.44 -5.00
N GLU A 522 36.27 40.70 -4.75
CA GLU A 522 35.46 41.05 -3.57
C GLU A 522 34.06 40.47 -3.65
N THR A 523 33.52 40.15 -2.46
CA THR A 523 32.12 39.73 -2.31
C THR A 523 31.44 40.59 -1.25
N LYS A 524 30.31 41.21 -1.58
CA LYS A 524 29.59 42.09 -0.64
C LYS A 524 28.12 41.66 -0.52
N LYS A 525 27.63 41.70 0.73
CA LYS A 525 26.18 41.58 0.99
C LYS A 525 25.53 42.93 0.80
N MET A 526 24.50 43.00 -0.03
CA MET A 526 23.80 44.24 -0.39
C MET A 526 22.29 44.04 -0.23
N ILE A 527 21.60 45.13 0.12
CA ILE A 527 20.12 45.22 0.05
C ILE A 527 19.79 46.25 -1.01
N LYS A 528 18.99 45.88 -1.99
CA LYS A 528 18.46 46.85 -2.95
C LYS A 528 17.41 47.71 -2.24
N LYS A 529 17.64 49.00 -2.15
CA LYS A 529 16.71 49.99 -1.61
C LYS A 529 15.59 50.27 -2.60
#